data_59e72a0f7e48d47396a2d4aca0925f0f
#
_entry.id   59e72a0f7e48d47396a2d4aca0925f0f
#
_cell.length_a   1.000
_cell.length_b   1.000
_cell.length_c   1.000
_cell.angle_alpha   90.00
_cell.angle_beta   90.00
_cell.angle_gamma   90.00
#
_symmetry.space_group_name_H-M   'P 1'
#
loop_
_entity.id
_entity.type
_entity.pdbx_description
1 polymer ?
#
loop_
_entity_poly.entity_id
_entity_poly.type
_entity_poly.pdbx_seq_one_letter_code
_entity_poly.pdbx_strand_id
1 'polypeptide(L)'
;LDIVPYKTIYEDNDILVINKPRGLVVHPSAGHKNDTLVNYLVHHYKTLSKQMEDENTDRPGIIHRIDKDTSGLLVIAKTPKSYISLAEQVANHSIDREYICIVHGVPSNKKFKVDACLGRDPKDRKKRTVVPEEQGKRAITHFTLLWTNGKYSVLSCKLETGRTHQIRVHLSFFHLPIVGDPMYGIESDQKLFSKGQLLHAYKITFNHPITQKNLQLYAPVDDYFKSSFENIINK
;
A
#
# COMPACT_ATOMS: atom_id res chain seq x y z
N LEU A 1 12.59 7.17 18.66
CA LEU A 1 11.21 6.64 18.73
C LEU A 1 10.19 7.63 19.27
N ASP A 2 10.64 8.69 19.97
CA ASP A 2 9.73 9.72 20.50
C ASP A 2 9.10 10.58 19.39
N ILE A 3 9.82 10.77 18.30
CA ILE A 3 9.35 11.54 17.15
C ILE A 3 8.90 10.54 16.07
N VAL A 4 7.61 10.54 15.79
CA VAL A 4 7.07 9.63 14.79
C VAL A 4 7.28 10.18 13.36
N PRO A 5 7.64 9.32 12.39
CA PRO A 5 7.88 9.75 11.02
C PRO A 5 6.61 9.88 10.18
N TYR A 6 5.48 9.45 10.68
CA TYR A 6 4.20 9.46 9.98
C TYR A 6 3.31 10.62 10.44
N LYS A 7 2.33 10.97 9.62
CA LYS A 7 1.27 11.93 9.99
C LYS A 7 0.00 11.18 10.34
N THR A 8 -0.66 11.62 11.42
CA THR A 8 -1.95 11.06 11.84
C THR A 8 -3.06 11.71 11.02
N ILE A 9 -3.89 10.88 10.39
CA ILE A 9 -5.07 11.31 9.64
C ILE A 9 -6.30 11.29 10.54
N TYR A 10 -6.43 10.26 11.37
CA TYR A 10 -7.54 10.08 12.31
C TYR A 10 -7.08 9.23 13.48
N GLU A 11 -7.52 9.59 14.66
CA GLU A 11 -7.22 8.78 15.85
C GLU A 11 -8.33 8.91 16.89
N ASP A 12 -8.70 7.78 17.50
CA ASP A 12 -9.53 7.72 18.69
C ASP A 12 -9.02 6.62 19.62
N ASN A 13 -9.82 6.19 20.57
CA ASN A 13 -9.40 5.17 21.53
C ASN A 13 -9.19 3.80 20.90
N ASP A 14 -9.78 3.54 19.75
CA ASP A 14 -9.85 2.21 19.16
C ASP A 14 -8.95 2.03 17.94
N ILE A 15 -8.79 3.08 17.15
CA ILE A 15 -8.03 3.02 15.90
C ILE A 15 -7.10 4.21 15.73
N LEU A 16 -6.06 3.99 14.95
CA LEU A 16 -5.16 5.02 14.45
C LEU A 16 -5.06 4.85 12.93
N VAL A 17 -5.32 5.93 12.19
CA VAL A 17 -5.13 5.96 10.74
C VAL A 17 -4.03 6.95 10.42
N ILE A 18 -3.02 6.49 9.71
CA ILE A 18 -1.84 7.30 9.39
C ILE A 18 -1.66 7.46 7.89
N ASN A 19 -0.94 8.51 7.52
CA ASN A 19 -0.32 8.64 6.22
C ASN A 19 1.11 8.14 6.36
N LYS A 20 1.36 6.89 5.97
CA LYS A 20 2.68 6.30 6.06
C LYS A 20 3.63 6.97 5.07
N PRO A 21 4.80 7.45 5.51
CA PRO A 21 5.77 8.01 4.58
C PRO A 21 6.40 6.91 3.73
N ARG A 22 6.87 7.31 2.58
CA ARG A 22 7.71 6.50 1.71
C ARG A 22 8.99 6.15 2.44
N GLY A 23 9.46 4.92 2.31
CA GLY A 23 10.69 4.48 2.96
C GLY A 23 10.51 3.81 4.32
N LEU A 24 9.34 3.90 4.94
CA LEU A 24 9.07 3.27 6.23
C LEU A 24 8.51 1.85 6.04
N VAL A 25 9.21 0.86 6.57
CA VAL A 25 8.76 -0.53 6.60
C VAL A 25 7.69 -0.69 7.71
N VAL A 26 6.63 -1.43 7.41
CA VAL A 26 5.51 -1.57 8.35
C VAL A 26 5.87 -2.43 9.56
N HIS A 27 6.40 -3.64 9.36
CA HIS A 27 6.71 -4.55 10.44
C HIS A 27 8.13 -5.14 10.27
N PRO A 28 8.74 -5.65 11.36
CA PRO A 28 10.10 -6.19 11.28
C PRO A 28 10.27 -7.24 10.21
N SER A 29 11.38 -7.15 9.50
CA SER A 29 11.76 -8.05 8.42
C SER A 29 13.28 -8.06 8.25
N ALA A 30 13.78 -8.84 7.30
CA ALA A 30 15.21 -8.89 7.00
C ALA A 30 15.75 -7.49 6.69
N GLY A 31 16.81 -7.07 7.41
CA GLY A 31 17.41 -5.75 7.27
C GLY A 31 16.70 -4.61 8.01
N HIS A 32 15.52 -4.86 8.58
CA HIS A 32 14.72 -3.86 9.29
C HIS A 32 14.13 -4.48 10.55
N LYS A 33 14.86 -4.39 11.67
CA LYS A 33 14.43 -4.97 12.95
C LYS A 33 13.94 -3.93 13.94
N ASN A 34 14.49 -2.70 13.87
CA ASN A 34 14.27 -1.68 14.89
C ASN A 34 13.79 -0.33 14.34
N ASP A 35 13.57 -0.22 13.04
CA ASP A 35 13.23 1.03 12.35
C ASP A 35 11.87 0.97 11.65
N THR A 36 11.01 0.05 12.06
CA THR A 36 9.71 -0.17 11.42
C THR A 36 8.59 0.62 12.10
N LEU A 37 7.45 0.77 11.42
CA LEU A 37 6.25 1.36 12.00
C LEU A 37 5.89 0.68 13.33
N VAL A 38 5.93 -0.65 13.40
CA VAL A 38 5.61 -1.40 14.61
C VAL A 38 6.47 -0.96 15.78
N ASN A 39 7.76 -0.65 15.56
CA ASN A 39 8.63 -0.17 16.63
C ASN A 39 8.13 1.14 17.25
N TYR A 40 7.67 2.08 16.40
CA TYR A 40 7.06 3.33 16.88
C TYR A 40 5.74 3.07 17.61
N LEU A 41 4.90 2.17 17.07
CA LEU A 41 3.59 1.86 17.65
C LEU A 41 3.72 1.25 19.04
N VAL A 42 4.60 0.27 19.23
CA VAL A 42 4.78 -0.37 20.55
C VAL A 42 5.42 0.58 21.56
N HIS A 43 6.21 1.53 21.11
CA HIS A 43 6.78 2.57 21.97
C HIS A 43 5.69 3.53 22.47
N HIS A 44 4.74 3.91 21.62
CA HIS A 44 3.71 4.90 21.95
C HIS A 44 2.42 4.33 22.54
N TYR A 45 2.11 3.05 22.27
CA TYR A 45 0.84 2.44 22.69
C TYR A 45 1.07 1.18 23.53
N LYS A 46 0.74 1.28 24.82
CA LYS A 46 0.90 0.15 25.76
C LYS A 46 0.07 -1.06 25.37
N THR A 47 -1.13 -0.84 24.82
CA THR A 47 -2.00 -1.94 24.37
C THR A 47 -1.33 -2.74 23.26
N LEU A 48 -0.61 -2.11 22.36
CA LEU A 48 0.10 -2.78 21.28
C LEU A 48 1.37 -3.46 21.78
N SER A 49 2.09 -2.83 22.69
CA SER A 49 3.24 -3.46 23.36
C SER A 49 2.80 -4.73 24.09
N LYS A 50 1.68 -4.68 24.79
CA LYS A 50 1.11 -5.83 25.50
C LYS A 50 0.67 -6.92 24.53
N GLN A 51 0.02 -6.57 23.43
CA GLN A 51 -0.38 -7.53 22.40
C GLN A 51 0.85 -8.25 21.82
N MET A 52 1.90 -7.51 21.52
CA MET A 52 3.15 -8.08 20.99
C MET A 52 3.69 -9.17 21.94
N GLU A 53 3.69 -8.89 23.22
CA GLU A 53 4.20 -9.79 24.26
C GLU A 53 3.27 -10.98 24.47
N ASP A 54 1.97 -10.72 24.72
CA ASP A 54 0.98 -11.75 25.08
C ASP A 54 0.70 -12.73 23.94
N GLU A 55 0.70 -12.25 22.69
CA GLU A 55 0.41 -13.09 21.51
C GLU A 55 1.67 -13.54 20.79
N ASN A 56 2.86 -13.14 21.28
CA ASN A 56 4.15 -13.42 20.65
C ASN A 56 4.12 -13.08 19.15
N THR A 57 3.59 -11.91 18.83
CA THR A 57 3.49 -11.43 17.45
C THR A 57 4.46 -10.27 17.19
N ASP A 58 5.02 -10.19 16.00
CA ASP A 58 5.80 -9.05 15.54
C ASP A 58 4.96 -8.02 14.76
N ARG A 59 3.62 -8.19 14.75
CA ARG A 59 2.67 -7.36 13.98
C ARG A 59 1.49 -6.88 14.83
N PRO A 60 1.70 -6.34 16.05
CA PRO A 60 0.57 -5.91 16.86
C PRO A 60 -0.18 -4.77 16.19
N GLY A 61 -1.51 -4.87 16.15
CA GLY A 61 -2.37 -3.86 15.55
C GLY A 61 -2.38 -3.79 14.03
N ILE A 62 -1.57 -4.60 13.36
CA ILE A 62 -1.44 -4.58 11.90
C ILE A 62 -2.46 -5.53 11.26
N ILE A 63 -3.38 -4.98 10.50
CA ILE A 63 -4.43 -5.73 9.80
C ILE A 63 -4.20 -5.78 8.29
N HIS A 64 -3.44 -4.85 7.76
CA HIS A 64 -3.01 -4.80 6.37
C HIS A 64 -1.69 -4.06 6.29
N ARG A 65 -1.06 -4.12 5.12
CA ARG A 65 0.24 -3.48 4.93
C ARG A 65 0.36 -2.88 3.54
N ILE A 66 1.23 -1.90 3.42
CA ILE A 66 1.70 -1.35 2.15
C ILE A 66 3.23 -1.46 2.11
N ASP A 67 3.78 -1.47 0.90
CA ASP A 67 5.22 -1.67 0.70
C ASP A 67 6.04 -0.52 1.30
N LYS A 68 7.32 -0.80 1.59
CA LYS A 68 8.26 0.18 2.14
C LYS A 68 8.20 1.52 1.41
N ASP A 69 8.31 1.49 0.07
CA ASP A 69 8.39 2.70 -0.76
C ASP A 69 7.04 3.13 -1.35
N THR A 70 5.95 2.55 -0.87
CA THR A 70 4.60 3.03 -1.13
C THR A 70 4.16 3.91 0.05
N SER A 71 3.64 5.09 -0.25
CA SER A 71 3.13 6.01 0.77
C SER A 71 1.61 5.89 0.91
N GLY A 72 1.07 6.41 2.00
CA GLY A 72 -0.37 6.58 2.13
C GLY A 72 -1.02 5.90 3.32
N LEU A 73 -2.32 5.74 3.20
CA LEU A 73 -3.19 5.35 4.31
C LEU A 73 -2.96 3.94 4.81
N LEU A 74 -2.87 3.81 6.12
CA LEU A 74 -2.78 2.54 6.83
C LEU A 74 -3.62 2.65 8.10
N VAL A 75 -4.49 1.67 8.34
CA VAL A 75 -5.33 1.60 9.55
C VAL A 75 -4.67 0.66 10.54
N ILE A 76 -4.54 1.14 11.77
CA ILE A 76 -3.97 0.37 12.88
C ILE A 76 -5.06 0.16 13.94
N ALA A 77 -5.24 -1.08 14.38
CA ALA A 77 -6.13 -1.44 15.46
C ALA A 77 -5.41 -1.25 16.79
N LYS A 78 -5.89 -0.33 17.63
CA LYS A 78 -5.25 -0.03 18.93
C LYS A 78 -5.69 -0.95 20.05
N THR A 79 -6.82 -1.65 19.88
CA THR A 79 -7.40 -2.53 20.92
C THR A 79 -7.68 -3.92 20.36
N PRO A 80 -7.73 -4.96 21.20
CA PRO A 80 -8.07 -6.32 20.74
C PRO A 80 -9.42 -6.39 20.04
N LYS A 81 -10.41 -5.66 20.53
CA LYS A 81 -11.77 -5.66 19.95
C LYS A 81 -11.76 -5.02 18.55
N SER A 82 -11.07 -3.90 18.37
CA SER A 82 -10.96 -3.27 17.06
C SER A 82 -10.15 -4.13 16.08
N TYR A 83 -9.14 -4.84 16.57
CA TYR A 83 -8.36 -5.77 15.75
C TYR A 83 -9.26 -6.87 15.15
N ILE A 84 -10.09 -7.50 15.97
CA ILE A 84 -10.98 -8.58 15.52
C ILE A 84 -11.92 -8.07 14.42
N SER A 85 -12.57 -6.94 14.64
CA SER A 85 -13.50 -6.36 13.67
C SER A 85 -12.81 -5.97 12.36
N LEU A 86 -11.67 -5.30 12.44
CA LEU A 86 -10.95 -4.85 11.24
C LEU A 86 -10.34 -6.02 10.47
N ALA A 87 -9.83 -7.03 11.17
CA ALA A 87 -9.32 -8.25 10.52
C ALA A 87 -10.45 -8.97 9.77
N GLU A 88 -11.65 -9.03 10.35
CA GLU A 88 -12.82 -9.60 9.70
C GLU A 88 -13.21 -8.79 8.44
N GLN A 89 -13.18 -7.46 8.51
CA GLN A 89 -13.46 -6.61 7.36
C GLN A 89 -12.44 -6.84 6.24
N VAL A 90 -11.17 -7.02 6.57
CA VAL A 90 -10.15 -7.38 5.58
C VAL A 90 -10.47 -8.74 4.94
N ALA A 91 -10.78 -9.75 5.76
CA ALA A 91 -11.11 -11.09 5.28
C ALA A 91 -12.34 -11.10 4.37
N ASN A 92 -13.33 -10.25 4.65
CA ASN A 92 -14.56 -10.14 3.88
C ASN A 92 -14.44 -9.20 2.67
N HIS A 93 -13.26 -8.63 2.43
CA HIS A 93 -13.01 -7.65 1.36
C HIS A 93 -13.95 -6.43 1.44
N SER A 94 -14.31 -6.01 2.65
CA SER A 94 -15.21 -4.87 2.88
C SER A 94 -14.49 -3.56 3.20
N ILE A 95 -13.16 -3.58 3.24
CA ILE A 95 -12.36 -2.36 3.31
C ILE A 95 -11.98 -1.96 1.90
N ASP A 96 -12.46 -0.78 1.45
CA ASP A 96 -12.11 -0.27 0.13
C ASP A 96 -10.81 0.52 0.22
N ARG A 97 -9.80 0.08 -0.53
CA ARG A 97 -8.49 0.72 -0.60
C ARG A 97 -8.25 1.20 -2.01
N GLU A 98 -8.10 2.51 -2.16
CA GLU A 98 -7.86 3.14 -3.45
C GLU A 98 -6.51 3.82 -3.47
N TYR A 99 -5.78 3.57 -4.55
CA TYR A 99 -4.45 4.09 -4.78
C TYR A 99 -4.43 5.00 -5.99
N ILE A 100 -3.45 5.88 -6.06
CA ILE A 100 -3.12 6.65 -7.26
C ILE A 100 -1.69 6.30 -7.64
N CYS A 101 -1.43 6.16 -8.93
CA CYS A 101 -0.09 5.87 -9.42
C CYS A 101 0.18 6.56 -10.75
N ILE A 102 1.47 6.66 -11.09
CA ILE A 102 1.91 7.14 -12.39
C ILE A 102 2.63 5.99 -13.09
N VAL A 103 2.23 5.71 -14.33
CA VAL A 103 2.77 4.61 -15.11
C VAL A 103 3.35 5.10 -16.43
N HIS A 104 4.27 4.31 -16.99
CA HIS A 104 4.70 4.48 -18.38
C HIS A 104 3.61 3.93 -19.30
N GLY A 105 3.36 4.64 -20.41
CA GLY A 105 2.39 4.19 -21.39
C GLY A 105 0.98 4.69 -21.14
N VAL A 106 0.08 4.24 -22.00
CA VAL A 106 -1.33 4.63 -21.98
C VAL A 106 -2.18 3.36 -22.09
N PRO A 107 -3.12 3.13 -21.17
CA PRO A 107 -3.98 1.96 -21.28
C PRO A 107 -4.91 2.06 -22.51
N SER A 108 -5.27 0.92 -23.08
CA SER A 108 -6.16 0.86 -24.24
C SER A 108 -7.58 1.30 -23.93
N ASN A 109 -8.01 1.14 -22.68
CA ASN A 109 -9.35 1.51 -22.22
C ASN A 109 -9.25 2.40 -21.00
N LYS A 110 -10.21 3.31 -20.86
CA LYS A 110 -10.26 4.21 -19.69
C LYS A 110 -10.44 3.44 -18.39
N LYS A 111 -11.21 2.36 -18.41
CA LYS A 111 -11.40 1.46 -17.28
C LYS A 111 -11.02 0.04 -17.69
N PHE A 112 -10.25 -0.63 -16.83
CA PHE A 112 -9.86 -2.01 -17.09
C PHE A 112 -9.64 -2.73 -15.76
N LYS A 113 -9.66 -4.05 -15.84
CA LYS A 113 -9.47 -4.93 -14.69
C LYS A 113 -8.36 -5.91 -15.01
N VAL A 114 -7.47 -6.14 -14.05
CA VAL A 114 -6.49 -7.22 -14.13
C VAL A 114 -6.90 -8.29 -13.11
N ASP A 115 -7.28 -9.45 -13.64
CA ASP A 115 -7.62 -10.64 -12.86
C ASP A 115 -6.57 -11.70 -13.19
N ALA A 116 -5.50 -11.71 -12.41
CA ALA A 116 -4.35 -12.57 -12.68
C ALA A 116 -3.72 -13.01 -11.37
N CYS A 117 -3.64 -14.31 -11.15
CA CYS A 117 -3.11 -14.90 -9.93
C CYS A 117 -1.62 -14.57 -9.74
N LEU A 118 -1.24 -14.35 -8.49
CA LEU A 118 0.13 -13.98 -8.13
C LEU A 118 0.77 -15.07 -7.28
N GLY A 119 2.05 -15.34 -7.57
CA GLY A 119 2.88 -16.23 -6.81
C GLY A 119 4.30 -15.68 -6.69
N ARG A 120 5.14 -16.34 -5.93
CA ARG A 120 6.55 -15.97 -5.83
C ARG A 120 7.26 -16.25 -7.14
N ASP A 121 8.14 -15.32 -7.53
CA ASP A 121 9.00 -15.52 -8.68
C ASP A 121 10.01 -16.64 -8.36
N PRO A 122 10.09 -17.71 -9.17
CA PRO A 122 11.02 -18.80 -8.91
C PRO A 122 12.49 -18.41 -9.04
N LYS A 123 12.78 -17.33 -9.76
CA LYS A 123 14.14 -16.82 -9.97
C LYS A 123 14.59 -15.84 -8.89
N ASP A 124 13.64 -15.09 -8.33
CA ASP A 124 13.90 -14.12 -7.26
C ASP A 124 12.73 -14.11 -6.27
N ARG A 125 12.93 -14.79 -5.15
CA ARG A 125 11.86 -15.00 -4.14
C ARG A 125 11.38 -13.72 -3.46
N LYS A 126 12.08 -12.61 -3.62
CA LYS A 126 11.64 -11.30 -3.14
C LYS A 126 10.56 -10.71 -4.05
N LYS A 127 10.50 -11.14 -5.28
CA LYS A 127 9.53 -10.69 -6.29
C LYS A 127 8.29 -11.59 -6.34
N ARG A 128 7.23 -11.01 -6.87
CA ARG A 128 6.02 -11.74 -7.25
C ARG A 128 5.88 -11.70 -8.76
N THR A 129 5.15 -12.66 -9.30
CA THR A 129 4.89 -12.74 -10.73
C THR A 129 3.49 -13.29 -10.96
N VAL A 130 2.95 -13.03 -12.15
CA VAL A 130 1.69 -13.64 -12.59
C VAL A 130 1.97 -15.12 -12.85
N VAL A 131 1.14 -15.97 -12.29
CA VAL A 131 1.25 -17.44 -12.39
C VAL A 131 -0.09 -18.06 -12.73
N PRO A 132 -0.11 -19.32 -13.21
CA PRO A 132 -1.37 -20.06 -13.36
C PRO A 132 -2.10 -20.17 -12.01
N GLU A 133 -3.42 -20.32 -12.08
CA GLU A 133 -4.29 -20.37 -10.90
C GLU A 133 -3.83 -21.41 -9.86
N GLU A 134 -3.35 -22.57 -10.32
CA GLU A 134 -2.91 -23.66 -9.45
C GLU A 134 -1.64 -23.36 -8.67
N GLN A 135 -0.87 -22.35 -9.10
CA GLN A 135 0.44 -22.02 -8.54
C GLN A 135 0.45 -20.76 -7.70
N GLY A 136 -0.68 -20.06 -7.59
CA GLY A 136 -0.72 -18.77 -6.92
C GLY A 136 -2.05 -18.49 -6.27
N LYS A 137 -2.18 -17.24 -5.79
CA LYS A 137 -3.39 -16.74 -5.15
C LYS A 137 -4.13 -15.80 -6.08
N ARG A 138 -5.45 -15.88 -6.07
CA ARG A 138 -6.32 -14.98 -6.82
C ARG A 138 -6.00 -13.52 -6.48
N ALA A 139 -5.86 -12.68 -7.49
CA ALA A 139 -5.58 -11.26 -7.32
C ALA A 139 -6.31 -10.44 -8.38
N ILE A 140 -7.10 -9.48 -7.94
CA ILE A 140 -7.92 -8.64 -8.84
C ILE A 140 -7.72 -7.18 -8.47
N THR A 141 -7.35 -6.37 -9.48
CA THR A 141 -7.21 -4.92 -9.37
C THR A 141 -8.04 -4.23 -10.45
N HIS A 142 -8.78 -3.19 -10.06
CA HIS A 142 -9.53 -2.33 -10.99
C HIS A 142 -8.78 -1.03 -11.18
N PHE A 143 -8.67 -0.59 -12.45
CA PHE A 143 -7.94 0.61 -12.83
C PHE A 143 -8.83 1.58 -13.58
N THR A 144 -8.62 2.88 -13.36
CA THR A 144 -9.27 3.95 -14.11
C THR A 144 -8.20 4.96 -14.53
N LEU A 145 -8.19 5.30 -15.82
CA LEU A 145 -7.31 6.34 -16.35
C LEU A 145 -7.85 7.72 -15.94
N LEU A 146 -7.02 8.51 -15.24
CA LEU A 146 -7.36 9.86 -14.79
C LEU A 146 -6.76 10.94 -15.68
N TRP A 147 -5.55 10.71 -16.20
CA TRP A 147 -4.81 11.68 -17.00
C TRP A 147 -3.75 10.98 -17.82
N THR A 148 -3.45 11.51 -19.00
CA THR A 148 -2.32 11.05 -19.80
C THR A 148 -1.80 12.18 -20.68
N ASN A 149 -0.49 12.14 -20.96
CA ASN A 149 0.13 13.01 -21.97
C ASN A 149 0.59 12.21 -23.20
N GLY A 150 0.17 10.97 -23.32
CA GLY A 150 0.56 10.09 -24.44
C GLY A 150 1.79 9.23 -24.15
N LYS A 151 2.60 9.58 -23.17
CA LYS A 151 3.79 8.83 -22.74
C LYS A 151 3.62 8.25 -21.34
N TYR A 152 3.00 9.00 -20.45
CA TYR A 152 2.74 8.65 -19.07
C TYR A 152 1.25 8.74 -18.79
N SER A 153 0.79 8.00 -17.83
CA SER A 153 -0.60 8.04 -17.40
C SER A 153 -0.71 8.04 -15.88
N VAL A 154 -1.71 8.74 -15.37
CA VAL A 154 -2.10 8.67 -13.95
C VAL A 154 -3.31 7.78 -13.87
N LEU A 155 -3.24 6.75 -13.02
CA LEU A 155 -4.32 5.78 -12.82
C LEU A 155 -4.79 5.81 -11.37
N SER A 156 -6.09 5.64 -11.17
CA SER A 156 -6.60 5.20 -9.88
C SER A 156 -6.71 3.69 -9.88
N CYS A 157 -6.42 3.07 -8.72
CA CYS A 157 -6.39 1.63 -8.56
C CYS A 157 -7.26 1.25 -7.38
N LYS A 158 -8.19 0.31 -7.56
CA LYS A 158 -9.03 -0.20 -6.49
C LYS A 158 -8.81 -1.70 -6.34
N LEU A 159 -8.47 -2.13 -5.13
CA LEU A 159 -8.16 -3.53 -4.83
C LEU A 159 -9.42 -4.30 -4.47
N GLU A 160 -9.63 -5.49 -5.09
CA GLU A 160 -10.54 -6.50 -4.53
C GLU A 160 -9.79 -7.42 -3.58
N THR A 161 -8.53 -7.70 -3.87
CA THR A 161 -7.62 -8.51 -3.06
C THR A 161 -6.40 -7.67 -2.70
N GLY A 162 -5.60 -8.11 -1.73
CA GLY A 162 -4.43 -7.36 -1.29
C GLY A 162 -3.18 -8.23 -1.20
N ARG A 163 -2.72 -8.80 -2.31
CA ARG A 163 -1.51 -9.61 -2.34
C ARG A 163 -0.26 -8.73 -2.35
N THR A 164 0.84 -9.29 -1.88
CA THR A 164 2.13 -8.59 -1.90
C THR A 164 2.47 -8.09 -3.29
N HIS A 165 2.83 -6.81 -3.42
CA HIS A 165 3.20 -6.15 -4.67
C HIS A 165 2.11 -6.18 -5.75
N GLN A 166 0.85 -6.39 -5.40
CA GLN A 166 -0.20 -6.69 -6.38
C GLN A 166 -0.35 -5.65 -7.49
N ILE A 167 -0.51 -4.38 -7.15
CA ILE A 167 -0.70 -3.32 -8.15
C ILE A 167 0.53 -3.22 -9.04
N ARG A 168 1.72 -3.29 -8.45
CA ARG A 168 3.00 -3.17 -9.14
C ARG A 168 3.20 -4.29 -10.17
N VAL A 169 2.93 -5.53 -9.76
CA VAL A 169 3.06 -6.71 -10.64
C VAL A 169 1.98 -6.70 -11.72
N HIS A 170 0.72 -6.41 -11.36
CA HIS A 170 -0.37 -6.34 -12.34
C HIS A 170 -0.09 -5.33 -13.44
N LEU A 171 0.38 -4.13 -13.08
CA LEU A 171 0.68 -3.09 -14.06
C LEU A 171 1.90 -3.44 -14.92
N SER A 172 2.93 -4.01 -14.32
CA SER A 172 4.08 -4.49 -15.08
C SER A 172 3.67 -5.57 -16.10
N PHE A 173 2.84 -6.50 -15.68
CA PHE A 173 2.29 -7.55 -16.53
C PHE A 173 1.49 -6.99 -17.72
N PHE A 174 0.77 -5.88 -17.51
CA PHE A 174 -0.02 -5.20 -18.53
C PHE A 174 0.80 -4.21 -19.36
N HIS A 175 2.14 -4.23 -19.24
CA HIS A 175 3.06 -3.31 -19.93
C HIS A 175 2.81 -1.83 -19.60
N LEU A 176 2.35 -1.57 -18.37
CA LEU A 176 2.16 -0.24 -17.82
C LEU A 176 2.94 -0.12 -16.49
N PRO A 177 4.29 -0.32 -16.51
CA PRO A 177 5.06 -0.33 -15.28
C PRO A 177 4.99 1.01 -14.56
N ILE A 178 4.95 0.95 -13.23
CA ILE A 178 4.92 2.16 -12.39
C ILE A 178 6.26 2.89 -12.50
N VAL A 179 6.18 4.20 -12.72
CA VAL A 179 7.36 5.08 -12.77
C VAL A 179 8.10 5.01 -11.43
N GLY A 180 9.40 4.82 -11.49
CA GLY A 180 10.27 4.78 -10.32
C GLY A 180 10.30 3.46 -9.56
N ASP A 181 9.53 2.46 -10.00
CA ASP A 181 9.54 1.15 -9.33
C ASP A 181 10.89 0.45 -9.55
N PRO A 182 11.67 0.24 -8.48
CA PRO A 182 13.00 -0.34 -8.62
C PRO A 182 13.01 -1.84 -8.92
N MET A 183 11.87 -2.50 -8.74
CA MET A 183 11.77 -3.95 -8.86
C MET A 183 11.02 -4.38 -10.13
N TYR A 184 9.93 -3.72 -10.45
CA TYR A 184 9.04 -4.07 -11.58
C TYR A 184 8.97 -3.01 -12.67
N GLY A 185 9.64 -1.88 -12.47
CA GLY A 185 9.61 -0.76 -13.38
C GLY A 185 10.73 -0.75 -14.40
N ILE A 186 10.99 0.42 -14.94
CA ILE A 186 12.04 0.65 -15.94
C ILE A 186 13.32 1.10 -15.21
N GLU A 187 14.41 0.41 -15.44
CA GLU A 187 15.67 0.66 -14.73
C GLU A 187 16.17 2.10 -14.89
N SER A 188 16.01 2.69 -16.08
CA SER A 188 16.44 4.07 -16.33
C SER A 188 15.69 5.12 -15.50
N ASP A 189 14.52 4.78 -14.93
CA ASP A 189 13.79 5.67 -14.04
C ASP A 189 14.58 6.04 -12.79
N GLN A 190 15.52 5.22 -12.36
CA GLN A 190 16.25 5.42 -11.12
C GLN A 190 17.13 6.67 -11.15
N LYS A 191 17.38 7.23 -12.31
CA LYS A 191 18.12 8.50 -12.46
C LYS A 191 17.29 9.71 -12.08
N LEU A 192 15.98 9.70 -12.39
CA LEU A 192 15.06 10.83 -12.18
C LEU A 192 14.05 10.56 -11.05
N PHE A 193 13.69 9.31 -10.84
CA PHE A 193 12.66 8.90 -9.89
C PHE A 193 13.25 7.86 -8.93
N SER A 194 14.13 8.35 -8.05
CA SER A 194 15.02 7.49 -7.25
C SER A 194 14.48 7.07 -5.89
N LYS A 195 13.27 7.51 -5.52
CA LYS A 195 12.70 7.22 -4.20
C LYS A 195 11.62 6.14 -4.23
N GLY A 196 11.59 5.33 -5.28
CA GLY A 196 10.68 4.20 -5.40
C GLY A 196 9.45 4.47 -6.25
N GLN A 197 8.56 3.51 -6.25
CA GLN A 197 7.36 3.52 -7.09
C GLN A 197 6.43 4.70 -6.78
N LEU A 198 6.01 5.41 -7.83
CA LEU A 198 5.01 6.48 -7.71
C LEU A 198 3.62 5.86 -7.51
N LEU A 199 3.41 5.37 -6.30
CA LEU A 199 2.21 4.68 -5.84
C LEU A 199 1.87 5.18 -4.45
N HIS A 200 0.61 5.60 -4.26
CA HIS A 200 0.16 6.20 -3.01
C HIS A 200 -1.27 5.76 -2.68
N ALA A 201 -1.48 5.28 -1.46
CA ALA A 201 -2.80 4.92 -0.96
C ALA A 201 -3.52 6.20 -0.52
N TYR A 202 -4.37 6.75 -1.38
CA TYR A 202 -4.95 8.07 -1.16
C TYR A 202 -6.32 8.06 -0.48
N LYS A 203 -7.05 6.95 -0.55
CA LYS A 203 -8.39 6.85 0.02
C LYS A 203 -8.63 5.48 0.63
N ILE A 204 -9.24 5.46 1.81
CA ILE A 204 -9.68 4.24 2.46
C ILE A 204 -11.10 4.42 2.98
N THR A 205 -11.94 3.40 2.77
CA THR A 205 -13.33 3.38 3.22
C THR A 205 -13.55 2.08 4.00
N PHE A 206 -14.00 2.20 5.23
CA PHE A 206 -14.26 1.05 6.09
C PHE A 206 -15.26 1.43 7.17
N ASN A 207 -15.77 0.43 7.88
CA ASN A 207 -16.65 0.67 9.01
C ASN A 207 -15.83 0.74 10.30
N HIS A 208 -16.08 1.78 11.10
CA HIS A 208 -15.44 1.90 12.42
C HIS A 208 -15.72 0.61 13.22
N PRO A 209 -14.67 0.01 13.82
CA PRO A 209 -14.81 -1.32 14.43
C PRO A 209 -15.75 -1.36 15.65
N ILE A 210 -16.00 -0.23 16.29
CA ILE A 210 -16.84 -0.15 17.49
C ILE A 210 -18.19 0.50 17.17
N THR A 211 -18.21 1.68 16.53
CA THR A 211 -19.43 2.44 16.27
C THR A 211 -20.17 1.96 15.03
N GLN A 212 -19.53 1.18 14.16
CA GLN A 212 -20.06 0.71 12.88
C GLN A 212 -20.32 1.81 11.85
N LYS A 213 -19.97 3.05 12.15
CA LYS A 213 -20.09 4.16 11.20
C LYS A 213 -19.13 3.98 10.03
N ASN A 214 -19.60 4.27 8.82
CA ASN A 214 -18.77 4.24 7.63
C ASN A 214 -17.84 5.45 7.64
N LEU A 215 -16.52 5.17 7.54
CA LEU A 215 -15.48 6.19 7.48
C LEU A 215 -14.86 6.21 6.09
N GLN A 216 -14.72 7.42 5.53
CA GLN A 216 -13.97 7.66 4.30
C GLN A 216 -12.87 8.65 4.63
N LEU A 217 -11.63 8.19 4.52
CA LEU A 217 -10.46 8.98 4.89
C LEU A 217 -9.53 9.12 3.70
N TYR A 218 -8.85 10.27 3.64
CA TYR A 218 -7.97 10.64 2.54
C TYR A 218 -6.60 11.05 3.07
N ALA A 219 -5.55 10.78 2.31
CA ALA A 219 -4.21 11.26 2.58
C ALA A 219 -3.64 11.92 1.33
N PRO A 220 -3.08 13.14 1.44
CA PRO A 220 -2.44 13.79 0.30
C PRO A 220 -1.17 13.05 -0.12
N VAL A 221 -0.84 13.13 -1.40
CA VAL A 221 0.42 12.59 -1.94
C VAL A 221 1.61 13.33 -1.34
N ASP A 222 2.76 12.65 -1.28
CA ASP A 222 4.00 13.24 -0.78
C ASP A 222 4.65 14.18 -1.79
N ASP A 223 5.66 14.92 -1.34
CA ASP A 223 6.36 15.89 -2.20
C ASP A 223 7.08 15.22 -3.37
N TYR A 224 7.61 14.02 -3.16
CA TYR A 224 8.23 13.24 -4.21
C TYR A 224 7.24 12.93 -5.34
N PHE A 225 6.02 12.51 -4.99
CA PHE A 225 4.98 12.24 -5.98
C PHE A 225 4.60 13.52 -6.75
N LYS A 226 4.40 14.63 -6.03
CA LYS A 226 4.04 15.92 -6.64
C LYS A 226 5.13 16.42 -7.58
N SER A 227 6.38 16.46 -7.13
CA SER A 227 7.48 16.96 -7.93
C SER A 227 7.76 16.06 -9.13
N SER A 228 7.61 14.76 -8.97
CA SER A 228 7.74 13.80 -10.08
C SER A 228 6.67 14.03 -11.15
N PHE A 229 5.43 14.25 -10.73
CA PHE A 229 4.34 14.57 -11.66
C PHE A 229 4.60 15.89 -12.40
N GLU A 230 5.05 16.91 -11.69
CA GLU A 230 5.41 18.20 -12.31
C GLU A 230 6.50 18.04 -13.37
N ASN A 231 7.52 17.23 -13.09
CA ASN A 231 8.55 16.92 -14.08
C ASN A 231 7.99 16.21 -15.30
N ILE A 232 7.02 15.33 -15.12
CA ILE A 232 6.38 14.59 -16.21
C ILE A 232 5.53 15.50 -17.09
N ILE A 233 4.74 16.40 -16.52
CA ILE A 233 3.89 17.30 -17.30
C ILE A 233 4.67 18.37 -18.04
N ASN A 234 5.88 18.70 -17.59
CA ASN A 234 6.73 19.69 -18.23
C ASN A 234 7.64 19.11 -19.33
N LYS A 235 7.47 17.85 -19.63
CA LYS A 235 8.17 17.18 -20.75
C LYS A 235 7.27 17.15 -22.00
#